data_58c4b2fc425d5a72050a8ad2976c2a84
#
_entry.id   58c4b2fc425d5a72050a8ad2976c2a84
#
_cell.length_a   1.000
_cell.length_b   1.000
_cell.length_c   1.000
_cell.angle_alpha   90.00
_cell.angle_beta   90.00
_cell.angle_gamma   90.00
#
_symmetry.space_group_name_H-M   'P 1'
#
loop_
_entity.id
_entity.type
_entity.pdbx_description
1 polymer ?
#
loop_
_entity_poly.entity_id
_entity_poly.type
_entity_poly.pdbx_seq_one_letter_code
_entity_poly.pdbx_strand_id
1 'polypeptide(L)'
;GKVSKEAQEWGMPVLAMVYARGPQISNAYDPHIVAHCARVGEELGADVVKVNYTGECESFEKVVDSCCIPVVIAGGPKLENQKDLVQMVYDSIQSGGAGLSVGRNIFQAEQPARLVQALHLVVHEDYTVEQALELIKE
;
A
#
# COMPACT_ATOMS: atom_id res chain seq x y z
N GLY A 1 -17.99 -3.82 9.27
CA GLY A 1 -18.80 -4.70 10.10
C GLY A 1 -19.67 -5.70 9.36
N LYS A 2 -20.71 -5.27 8.64
CA LYS A 2 -21.64 -6.23 7.97
C LYS A 2 -20.94 -7.07 6.90
N VAL A 3 -20.17 -6.43 6.02
CA VAL A 3 -19.41 -7.12 4.95
C VAL A 3 -18.40 -8.10 5.55
N SER A 4 -17.64 -7.66 6.56
CA SER A 4 -16.64 -8.52 7.21
C SER A 4 -17.27 -9.75 7.86
N LYS A 5 -18.42 -9.59 8.53
CA LYS A 5 -19.15 -10.70 9.13
C LYS A 5 -19.62 -11.70 8.07
N GLU A 6 -20.21 -11.22 6.98
CA GLU A 6 -20.70 -12.09 5.90
C GLU A 6 -19.53 -12.79 5.17
N ALA A 7 -18.44 -12.06 4.91
CA ALA A 7 -17.24 -12.63 4.32
C ALA A 7 -16.64 -13.74 5.18
N GLN A 8 -16.62 -13.55 6.50
CA GLN A 8 -16.15 -14.55 7.46
C GLN A 8 -16.98 -15.85 7.43
N GLU A 9 -18.29 -15.77 7.22
CA GLU A 9 -19.16 -16.95 7.05
C GLU A 9 -18.77 -17.79 5.82
N TRP A 10 -18.20 -17.14 4.81
CA TRP A 10 -17.71 -17.75 3.56
C TRP A 10 -16.22 -18.08 3.57
N GLY A 11 -15.50 -17.79 4.64
CA GLY A 11 -14.04 -17.92 4.70
C GLY A 11 -13.30 -16.99 3.71
N MET A 12 -13.91 -15.86 3.36
CA MET A 12 -13.36 -14.88 2.41
C MET A 12 -12.59 -13.79 3.14
N PRO A 13 -11.28 -13.57 2.86
CA PRO A 13 -10.54 -12.46 3.43
C PRO A 13 -11.05 -11.12 2.88
N VAL A 14 -11.08 -10.11 3.74
CA VAL A 14 -11.52 -8.75 3.41
C VAL A 14 -10.34 -7.80 3.40
N LEU A 15 -10.02 -7.23 2.24
CA LEU A 15 -9.13 -6.08 2.10
C LEU A 15 -9.97 -4.80 2.11
N ALA A 16 -9.85 -4.00 3.17
CA ALA A 16 -10.54 -2.73 3.27
C ALA A 16 -9.69 -1.58 2.69
N MET A 17 -10.22 -0.87 1.70
CA MET A 17 -9.62 0.35 1.16
C MET A 17 -10.17 1.55 1.93
N VAL A 18 -9.38 2.14 2.82
CA VAL A 18 -9.83 3.22 3.70
C VAL A 18 -9.09 4.52 3.40
N TYR A 19 -9.86 5.55 3.06
CA TYR A 19 -9.34 6.87 2.70
C TYR A 19 -10.17 7.97 3.35
N ALA A 20 -9.52 8.89 4.05
CA ALA A 20 -10.17 10.09 4.58
C ALA A 20 -10.46 11.07 3.44
N ARG A 21 -11.71 11.54 3.37
CA ARG A 21 -12.14 12.54 2.41
C ARG A 21 -13.18 13.47 3.06
N GLY A 22 -13.19 14.71 2.64
CA GLY A 22 -14.19 15.67 3.10
C GLY A 22 -13.60 17.08 3.23
N PRO A 23 -14.44 18.10 3.50
CA PRO A 23 -14.01 19.50 3.53
C PRO A 23 -13.03 19.82 4.68
N GLN A 24 -12.96 18.97 5.69
CA GLN A 24 -12.05 19.13 6.83
C GLN A 24 -10.71 18.37 6.64
N ILE A 25 -10.55 17.62 5.57
CA ILE A 25 -9.33 16.89 5.25
C ILE A 25 -8.47 17.72 4.31
N SER A 26 -7.53 18.47 4.85
CA SER A 26 -6.60 19.29 4.07
C SER A 26 -5.49 18.47 3.41
N ASN A 27 -5.07 17.37 4.06
CA ASN A 27 -4.04 16.46 3.55
C ASN A 27 -4.43 15.00 3.82
N ALA A 28 -4.78 14.26 2.76
CA ALA A 28 -5.14 12.84 2.85
C ALA A 28 -3.92 11.90 3.06
N TYR A 29 -2.71 12.45 3.07
CA TYR A 29 -1.44 11.74 3.31
C TYR A 29 -0.86 12.05 4.70
N ASP A 30 -1.56 12.85 5.52
CA ASP A 30 -1.15 13.13 6.90
C ASP A 30 -1.07 11.82 7.70
N PRO A 31 0.08 11.53 8.37
CA PRO A 31 0.30 10.25 9.06
C PRO A 31 -0.75 9.93 10.12
N HIS A 32 -1.25 10.92 10.86
CA HIS A 32 -2.29 10.71 11.87
C HIS A 32 -3.64 10.33 11.23
N ILE A 33 -3.97 10.97 10.10
CA ILE A 33 -5.18 10.67 9.35
C ILE A 33 -5.08 9.28 8.73
N VAL A 34 -3.93 8.92 8.15
CA VAL A 34 -3.71 7.62 7.53
C VAL A 34 -3.72 6.50 8.59
N ALA A 35 -3.08 6.72 9.74
CA ALA A 35 -3.11 5.79 10.87
C ALA A 35 -4.54 5.57 11.39
N HIS A 36 -5.32 6.64 11.49
CA HIS A 36 -6.74 6.53 11.86
C HIS A 36 -7.54 5.71 10.83
N CYS A 37 -7.28 5.90 9.53
CA CYS A 37 -7.89 5.09 8.47
C CYS A 37 -7.53 3.60 8.61
N ALA A 38 -6.27 3.28 8.88
CA ALA A 38 -5.81 1.90 9.09
C ALA A 38 -6.55 1.27 10.28
N ARG A 39 -6.60 1.97 11.40
CA ARG A 39 -7.27 1.52 12.61
C ARG A 39 -8.77 1.29 12.42
N VAL A 40 -9.47 2.19 11.72
CA VAL A 40 -10.90 2.03 11.39
C VAL A 40 -11.13 0.76 10.56
N GLY A 41 -10.26 0.47 9.58
CA GLY A 41 -10.34 -0.75 8.78
C GLY A 41 -10.25 -2.01 9.65
N GLU A 42 -9.27 -2.06 10.54
CA GLU A 42 -9.08 -3.16 11.51
C GLU A 42 -10.30 -3.32 12.44
N GLU A 43 -10.74 -2.26 13.09
CA GLU A 43 -11.86 -2.29 14.04
C GLU A 43 -13.19 -2.70 13.40
N LEU A 44 -13.35 -2.51 12.11
CA LEU A 44 -14.50 -2.97 11.34
C LEU A 44 -14.35 -4.42 10.83
N GLY A 45 -13.25 -5.10 11.17
CA GLY A 45 -13.03 -6.51 10.91
C GLY A 45 -12.46 -6.81 9.52
N ALA A 46 -11.62 -5.93 8.98
CA ALA A 46 -10.82 -6.25 7.81
C ALA A 46 -9.66 -7.19 8.18
N ASP A 47 -9.25 -8.06 7.25
CA ASP A 47 -8.07 -8.92 7.39
C ASP A 47 -6.80 -8.23 6.87
N VAL A 48 -6.95 -7.29 5.94
CA VAL A 48 -5.90 -6.44 5.38
C VAL A 48 -6.45 -5.04 5.19
N VAL A 49 -5.67 -4.02 5.48
CA VAL A 49 -6.06 -2.63 5.21
C VAL A 49 -5.17 -2.00 4.14
N LYS A 50 -5.79 -1.30 3.20
CA LYS A 50 -5.12 -0.53 2.17
C LYS A 50 -5.30 0.95 2.43
N VAL A 51 -4.18 1.68 2.56
CA VAL A 51 -4.15 3.12 2.85
C VAL A 51 -3.19 3.86 1.92
N ASN A 52 -3.16 5.19 2.00
CA ASN A 52 -2.15 5.97 1.31
C ASN A 52 -0.77 5.79 1.98
N TYR A 53 0.30 5.76 1.19
CA TYR A 53 1.66 5.93 1.71
C TYR A 53 1.88 7.38 2.14
N THR A 54 2.47 7.61 3.29
CA THR A 54 2.62 8.96 3.88
C THR A 54 3.77 9.78 3.31
N GLY A 55 4.63 9.15 2.49
CA GLY A 55 5.74 9.82 1.79
C GLY A 55 7.11 9.58 2.41
N GLU A 56 7.18 9.18 3.67
CA GLU A 56 8.43 8.93 4.40
C GLU A 56 8.33 7.68 5.27
N CYS A 57 9.44 6.93 5.40
CA CYS A 57 9.50 5.69 6.19
C CYS A 57 9.07 5.90 7.64
N GLU A 58 9.69 6.87 8.34
CA GLU A 58 9.40 7.14 9.76
C GLU A 58 7.92 7.45 10.03
N SER A 59 7.28 8.17 9.11
CA SER A 59 5.87 8.51 9.23
C SER A 59 4.96 7.33 8.91
N PHE A 60 5.36 6.45 7.99
CA PHE A 60 4.59 5.28 7.62
C PHE A 60 4.74 4.13 8.64
N GLU A 61 5.89 4.00 9.29
CA GLU A 61 6.09 3.08 10.42
C GLU A 61 5.03 3.33 11.51
N LYS A 62 4.75 4.59 11.85
CA LYS A 62 3.68 4.96 12.81
C LYS A 62 2.28 4.53 12.35
N VAL A 63 2.05 4.49 11.03
CA VAL A 63 0.79 3.98 10.47
C VAL A 63 0.70 2.47 10.64
N VAL A 64 1.79 1.75 10.33
CA VAL A 64 1.86 0.29 10.51
C VAL A 64 1.66 -0.08 11.98
N ASP A 65 2.35 0.60 12.89
CA ASP A 65 2.25 0.37 14.35
C ASP A 65 0.86 0.67 14.93
N SER A 66 0.05 1.44 14.20
CA SER A 66 -1.29 1.81 14.67
C SER A 66 -2.32 0.69 14.58
N CYS A 67 -2.05 -0.40 13.88
CA CYS A 67 -2.95 -1.53 13.76
C CYS A 67 -2.19 -2.88 13.74
N CYS A 68 -2.93 -3.96 14.04
CA CYS A 68 -2.35 -5.30 14.17
C CYS A 68 -2.54 -6.18 12.92
N ILE A 69 -3.24 -5.68 11.91
CA ILE A 69 -3.44 -6.38 10.64
C ILE A 69 -2.47 -5.87 9.57
N PRO A 70 -2.18 -6.66 8.52
CA PRO A 70 -1.30 -6.23 7.44
C PRO A 70 -1.76 -4.93 6.78
N VAL A 71 -0.84 -3.97 6.63
CA VAL A 71 -1.05 -2.70 5.96
C VAL A 71 -0.41 -2.74 4.58
N VAL A 72 -1.20 -2.51 3.53
CA VAL A 72 -0.71 -2.41 2.16
C VAL A 72 -0.92 -1.00 1.61
N ILE A 73 -0.01 -0.54 0.74
CA ILE A 73 -0.11 0.81 0.20
C ILE A 73 -0.94 0.88 -1.08
N ALA A 74 -1.58 2.02 -1.29
CA ALA A 74 -2.22 2.41 -2.53
C ALA A 74 -1.19 3.03 -3.48
N GLY A 75 -1.33 2.80 -4.79
CA GLY A 75 -0.46 3.41 -5.80
C GLY A 75 -0.74 4.88 -6.11
N GLY A 76 -1.80 5.45 -5.55
CA GLY A 76 -2.15 6.84 -5.79
C GLY A 76 -2.48 7.18 -7.26
N PRO A 77 -2.27 8.44 -7.68
CA PRO A 77 -2.29 8.86 -9.08
C PRO A 77 -1.21 8.13 -9.90
N LYS A 78 -1.32 8.21 -11.24
CA LYS A 78 -0.23 7.73 -12.10
C LYS A 78 1.03 8.56 -11.84
N LEU A 79 2.13 7.87 -11.52
CA LEU A 79 3.44 8.48 -11.37
C LEU A 79 4.09 8.67 -12.75
N GLU A 80 4.94 9.68 -12.87
CA GLU A 80 5.61 10.02 -14.13
C GLU A 80 6.67 8.99 -14.51
N ASN A 81 7.33 8.40 -13.50
CA ASN A 81 8.34 7.38 -13.72
C ASN A 81 8.15 6.15 -12.84
N GLN A 82 8.64 5.01 -13.29
CA GLN A 82 8.54 3.75 -12.56
C GLN A 82 9.43 3.69 -11.33
N LYS A 83 10.52 4.49 -11.31
CA LYS A 83 11.44 4.55 -10.18
C LYS A 83 10.73 5.02 -8.92
N ASP A 84 9.87 6.04 -9.03
CA ASP A 84 9.15 6.59 -7.86
C ASP A 84 8.18 5.56 -7.29
N LEU A 85 7.57 4.73 -8.14
CA LEU A 85 6.73 3.63 -7.67
C LEU A 85 7.55 2.57 -6.93
N VAL A 86 8.68 2.14 -7.51
CA VAL A 86 9.55 1.12 -6.90
C VAL A 86 10.11 1.63 -5.58
N GLN A 87 10.55 2.91 -5.53
CA GLN A 87 11.03 3.55 -4.30
C GLN A 87 9.94 3.59 -3.24
N MET A 88 8.74 4.06 -3.58
CA MET A 88 7.61 4.13 -2.65
C MET A 88 7.27 2.76 -2.07
N VAL A 89 7.30 1.71 -2.89
CA VAL A 89 7.04 0.33 -2.43
C VAL A 89 8.18 -0.13 -1.52
N TYR A 90 9.43 0.06 -1.91
CA TYR A 90 10.60 -0.28 -1.10
C TYR A 90 10.51 0.39 0.29
N ASP A 91 10.30 1.71 0.32
CA ASP A 91 10.20 2.47 1.56
C ASP A 91 9.05 1.98 2.45
N SER A 92 7.91 1.63 1.86
CA SER A 92 6.79 1.09 2.62
C SER A 92 7.09 -0.27 3.25
N ILE A 93 7.83 -1.14 2.54
CA ILE A 93 8.27 -2.44 3.09
C ILE A 93 9.28 -2.23 4.21
N GLN A 94 10.27 -1.32 4.04
CA GLN A 94 11.23 -1.00 5.09
C GLN A 94 10.56 -0.42 6.36
N SER A 95 9.39 0.19 6.22
CA SER A 95 8.58 0.69 7.33
C SER A 95 7.66 -0.38 7.96
N GLY A 96 7.79 -1.64 7.60
CA GLY A 96 6.95 -2.73 8.10
C GLY A 96 5.63 -2.93 7.35
N GLY A 97 5.41 -2.23 6.25
CA GLY A 97 4.28 -2.49 5.35
C GLY A 97 4.29 -3.90 4.77
N ALA A 98 3.13 -4.48 4.53
CA ALA A 98 2.98 -5.87 4.10
C ALA A 98 2.91 -6.03 2.56
N GLY A 99 2.96 -4.94 1.81
CA GLY A 99 2.90 -4.98 0.34
C GLY A 99 2.16 -3.82 -0.28
N LEU A 100 1.62 -4.06 -1.47
CA LEU A 100 0.95 -3.02 -2.25
C LEU A 100 -0.31 -3.55 -2.94
N SER A 101 -1.25 -2.63 -3.19
CA SER A 101 -2.42 -2.90 -4.04
C SER A 101 -2.58 -1.75 -5.04
N VAL A 102 -1.94 -1.89 -6.19
CA VAL A 102 -1.75 -0.85 -7.20
C VAL A 102 -2.34 -1.29 -8.54
N GLY A 103 -3.11 -0.42 -9.17
CA GLY A 103 -3.72 -0.67 -10.48
C GLY A 103 -3.12 0.21 -11.58
N ARG A 104 -3.47 1.49 -11.60
CA ARG A 104 -3.16 2.41 -12.70
C ARG A 104 -1.66 2.46 -13.07
N ASN A 105 -0.78 2.51 -12.10
CA ASN A 105 0.66 2.54 -12.34
C ASN A 105 1.19 1.25 -12.98
N ILE A 106 0.52 0.13 -12.78
CA ILE A 106 0.86 -1.15 -13.40
C ILE A 106 0.26 -1.26 -14.81
N PHE A 107 -1.07 -1.12 -14.93
CA PHE A 107 -1.76 -1.33 -16.20
C PHE A 107 -1.41 -0.31 -17.28
N GLN A 108 -0.91 0.86 -16.89
CA GLN A 108 -0.48 1.92 -17.80
C GLN A 108 1.05 1.99 -17.96
N ALA A 109 1.79 1.03 -17.44
CA ALA A 109 3.22 0.90 -17.68
C ALA A 109 3.49 0.37 -19.08
N GLU A 110 4.64 0.72 -19.66
CA GLU A 110 5.08 0.19 -20.97
C GLU A 110 5.32 -1.31 -20.92
N GLN A 111 5.88 -1.81 -19.81
CA GLN A 111 6.17 -3.22 -19.57
C GLN A 111 5.56 -3.69 -18.23
N PRO A 112 4.23 -3.88 -18.16
CA PRO A 112 3.55 -4.16 -16.90
C PRO A 112 4.02 -5.47 -16.25
N ALA A 113 4.32 -6.50 -17.03
CA ALA A 113 4.79 -7.78 -16.50
C ALA A 113 6.16 -7.66 -15.80
N ARG A 114 7.09 -6.92 -16.38
CA ARG A 114 8.42 -6.67 -15.77
C ARG A 114 8.30 -5.81 -14.53
N LEU A 115 7.44 -4.80 -14.56
CA LEU A 115 7.20 -3.94 -13.39
C LEU A 115 6.62 -4.76 -12.23
N VAL A 116 5.65 -5.66 -12.50
CA VAL A 116 5.10 -6.56 -11.47
C VAL A 116 6.19 -7.49 -10.92
N GLN A 117 7.04 -8.05 -11.78
CA GLN A 117 8.16 -8.89 -11.35
C GLN A 117 9.15 -8.12 -10.47
N ALA A 118 9.53 -6.91 -10.85
CA ALA A 118 10.42 -6.06 -10.05
C ALA A 118 9.82 -5.74 -8.68
N LEU A 119 8.53 -5.37 -8.63
CA LEU A 119 7.83 -5.11 -7.38
C LEU A 119 7.67 -6.36 -6.51
N HIS A 120 7.45 -7.54 -7.12
CA HIS A 120 7.43 -8.81 -6.40
C HIS A 120 8.76 -9.08 -5.69
N LEU A 121 9.88 -8.87 -6.37
CA LEU A 121 11.21 -9.08 -5.78
C LEU A 121 11.52 -8.10 -4.65
N VAL A 122 11.06 -6.85 -4.76
CA VAL A 122 11.16 -5.87 -3.66
C VAL A 122 10.36 -6.32 -2.43
N VAL A 123 9.14 -6.83 -2.64
CA VAL A 123 8.22 -7.18 -1.54
C VAL A 123 8.62 -8.50 -0.87
N HIS A 124 9.13 -9.48 -1.62
CA HIS A 124 9.28 -10.86 -1.15
C HIS A 124 10.71 -11.37 -1.08
N GLU A 125 11.66 -10.71 -1.78
CA GLU A 125 13.03 -11.20 -1.94
C GLU A 125 14.08 -10.15 -1.53
N ASP A 126 13.67 -9.12 -0.79
CA ASP A 126 14.55 -8.06 -0.26
C ASP A 126 15.41 -7.32 -1.32
N TYR A 127 14.93 -7.24 -2.56
CA TYR A 127 15.64 -6.51 -3.61
C TYR A 127 15.69 -5.01 -3.31
N THR A 128 16.85 -4.40 -3.58
CA THR A 128 16.98 -2.93 -3.54
C THR A 128 16.29 -2.29 -4.73
N VAL A 129 16.06 -0.98 -4.63
CA VAL A 129 15.46 -0.20 -5.72
C VAL A 129 16.31 -0.31 -7.01
N GLU A 130 17.63 -0.25 -6.89
CA GLU A 130 18.56 -0.36 -8.01
C GLU A 130 18.45 -1.71 -8.72
N GLN A 131 18.46 -2.80 -7.96
CA GLN A 131 18.30 -4.17 -8.49
C GLN A 131 16.95 -4.36 -9.20
N ALA A 132 15.88 -3.86 -8.61
CA ALA A 132 14.55 -3.93 -9.22
C ALA A 132 14.44 -3.12 -10.53
N LEU A 133 15.10 -1.94 -10.58
CA LEU A 133 15.09 -1.09 -11.76
C LEU A 133 15.91 -1.67 -12.93
N GLU A 134 16.93 -2.47 -12.68
CA GLU A 134 17.68 -3.15 -13.74
C GLU A 134 16.78 -4.11 -14.53
N LEU A 135 15.86 -4.80 -13.88
CA LEU A 135 14.91 -5.71 -14.53
C LEU A 135 13.91 -4.98 -15.46
N ILE A 136 13.64 -3.71 -15.18
CA ILE A 136 12.69 -2.92 -15.97
C ILE A 136 13.37 -2.31 -17.21
N LYS A 137 14.69 -2.10 -17.17
CA LYS A 137 15.47 -1.50 -18.28
C LYS A 137 15.76 -2.48 -19.42
N GLU A 138 15.74 -3.78 -19.16
CA GLU A 138 15.93 -4.83 -20.17
C GLU A 138 14.64 -5.12 -20.98
#